data_a7ebc4293de923097a775e0ab1288ac1
#
_entry.id   a7ebc4293de923097a775e0ab1288ac1
#
_cell.length_a   1.000
_cell.length_b   1.000
_cell.length_c   1.000
_cell.angle_alpha   90.00
_cell.angle_beta   90.00
_cell.angle_gamma   90.00
#
_symmetry.space_group_name_H-M   'P 1'
#
loop_
_entity.id
_entity.type
_entity.pdbx_description
1 polymer ?
#
loop_
_entity_poly.entity_id
_entity_poly.type
_entity_poly.pdbx_seq_one_letter_code
_entity_poly.pdbx_strand_id
1 'polypeptide(L)' 'MSHSSIDTLVKMANQIGQFFSVQKSRDQIADAADHLKRFWAPRMRANIVDYVAKGGKDLNPTALGAVKRISPQNAAAE' A
#
# COMPACT_ATOMS: atom_id res chain seq x y z
N MET A 1 -4.53 -7.45 -20.86
CA MET A 1 -3.98 -7.60 -20.44
C MET A 1 -3.61 -6.88 -19.43
N SER A 2 -3.37 -6.21 -19.27
CA SER A 2 -2.96 -5.42 -18.30
C SER A 2 -3.81 -5.30 -17.17
N HIS A 3 -4.92 -5.64 -17.30
CA HIS A 3 -5.81 -5.68 -16.30
C HIS A 3 -5.30 -6.35 -15.10
N SER A 4 -4.50 -7.27 -15.27
CA SER A 4 -4.01 -7.98 -14.13
C SER A 4 -3.19 -7.12 -13.24
N SER A 5 -2.82 -5.95 -13.68
CA SER A 5 -1.93 -5.15 -12.91
C SER A 5 -2.50 -4.74 -11.58
N ILE A 6 -3.72 -4.22 -11.52
CA ILE A 6 -4.23 -3.77 -10.23
C ILE A 6 -4.55 -4.95 -9.32
N ASP A 7 -5.06 -6.04 -9.87
CA ASP A 7 -5.33 -7.23 -9.06
C ASP A 7 -4.05 -7.77 -8.47
N THR A 8 -2.98 -7.79 -9.24
CA THR A 8 -1.68 -8.24 -8.77
C THR A 8 -1.16 -7.33 -7.68
N LEU A 9 -1.29 -6.01 -7.87
CA LEU A 9 -0.82 -5.06 -6.88
C LEU A 9 -1.57 -5.20 -5.57
N VAL A 10 -2.88 -5.41 -5.64
CA VAL A 10 -3.68 -5.62 -4.43
C VAL A 10 -3.20 -6.86 -3.69
N LYS A 11 -2.96 -7.94 -4.43
CA LYS A 11 -2.48 -9.18 -3.83
C LYS A 11 -1.12 -8.96 -3.19
N MET A 12 -0.20 -8.29 -3.88
CA MET A 12 1.12 -8.02 -3.36
C MET A 12 1.06 -7.13 -2.13
N ALA A 13 0.21 -6.10 -2.17
CA ALA A 13 0.08 -5.20 -1.03
C ALA A 13 -0.46 -5.95 0.18
N ASN A 14 -1.40 -6.85 -0.03
CA ASN A 14 -1.95 -7.65 1.07
C ASN A 14 -0.91 -8.57 1.67
N GLN A 15 -0.03 -9.15 0.85
CA GLN A 15 1.04 -9.99 1.36
C GLN A 15 2.00 -9.17 2.22
N ILE A 16 2.32 -7.98 1.76
CA ILE A 16 3.19 -7.08 2.51
C ILE A 16 2.51 -6.68 3.82
N GLY A 17 1.23 -6.32 3.75
CA GLY A 17 0.48 -5.94 4.94
C GLY A 17 0.44 -7.07 5.94
N GLN A 18 0.22 -8.28 5.48
CA GLN A 18 0.16 -9.43 6.37
C GLN A 18 1.52 -9.68 7.02
N PHE A 19 2.59 -9.58 6.25
CA PHE A 19 3.92 -9.76 6.79
C PHE A 19 4.20 -8.79 7.93
N PHE A 20 3.92 -7.51 7.70
CA PHE A 20 4.22 -6.51 8.72
C PHE A 20 3.25 -6.53 9.88
N SER A 21 2.04 -7.02 9.67
CA SER A 21 1.05 -7.06 10.75
C SER A 21 1.41 -8.03 11.87
N VAL A 22 2.31 -8.98 11.59
CA VAL A 22 2.75 -9.93 12.61
C VAL A 22 4.14 -9.61 13.15
N GLN A 23 4.74 -8.52 12.70
CA GLN A 23 6.05 -8.14 13.20
C GLN A 23 5.91 -7.38 14.51
N LYS A 24 6.90 -7.52 15.36
CA LYS A 24 6.95 -6.75 16.59
C LYS A 24 7.55 -5.39 16.25
N SER A 25 6.69 -4.46 15.94
CA SER A 25 7.11 -3.14 15.52
C SER A 25 6.22 -2.11 16.18
N ARG A 26 6.78 -0.93 16.43
CA ARG A 26 6.01 0.15 16.99
C ARG A 26 4.96 0.65 16.02
N ASP A 27 5.28 0.63 14.74
CA ASP A 27 4.37 1.13 13.74
C ASP A 27 4.47 0.25 12.50
N GLN A 28 3.67 -0.79 12.50
CA GLN A 28 3.66 -1.77 11.41
C GLN A 28 3.25 -1.10 10.09
N ILE A 29 2.36 -0.13 10.17
CA ILE A 29 1.91 0.57 8.98
C ILE A 29 3.06 1.39 8.39
N ALA A 30 3.82 2.07 9.24
CA ALA A 30 4.96 2.85 8.77
C ALA A 30 6.01 1.95 8.12
N ASP A 31 6.23 0.78 8.71
CA ASP A 31 7.20 -0.16 8.15
C ASP A 31 6.75 -0.67 6.79
N ALA A 32 5.47 -0.99 6.65
CA ALA A 32 4.94 -1.43 5.38
C ALA A 32 5.00 -0.31 4.34
N ALA A 33 4.70 0.91 4.74
CA ALA A 33 4.78 2.06 3.84
C ALA A 33 6.20 2.27 3.35
N ASP A 34 7.17 2.14 4.25
CA ASP A 34 8.59 2.28 3.89
C ASP A 34 8.98 1.21 2.87
N HIS A 35 8.48 -0.02 3.07
CA HIS A 35 8.74 -1.10 2.13
C HIS A 35 8.24 -0.74 0.73
N LEU A 36 7.02 -0.21 0.65
CA LEU A 36 6.46 0.19 -0.64
C LEU A 36 7.29 1.28 -1.30
N LYS A 37 7.74 2.25 -0.51
CA LYS A 37 8.55 3.34 -1.05
C LYS A 37 9.87 2.84 -1.59
N ARG A 38 10.47 1.88 -0.94
CA ARG A 38 11.79 1.38 -1.31
C ARG A 38 11.77 0.41 -2.47
N PHE A 39 10.75 -0.44 -2.52
CA PHE A 39 10.79 -1.57 -3.43
C PHE A 39 9.81 -1.50 -4.58
N TRP A 40 8.74 -0.71 -4.46
CA TRP A 40 7.78 -0.59 -5.54
C TRP A 40 8.18 0.51 -6.50
N ALA A 41 8.03 0.25 -7.80
CA ALA A 41 8.28 1.28 -8.81
C ALA A 41 7.25 2.41 -8.65
N PRO A 42 7.61 3.63 -9.05
CA PRO A 42 6.69 4.76 -8.91
C PRO A 42 5.32 4.53 -9.54
N ARG A 43 5.28 3.87 -10.68
CA ARG A 43 4.01 3.59 -11.36
C ARG A 43 3.15 2.64 -10.54
N MET A 44 3.77 1.65 -9.92
CA MET A 44 3.05 0.71 -9.07
C MET A 44 2.45 1.43 -7.88
N ARG A 45 3.22 2.32 -7.26
CA ARG A 45 2.72 3.08 -6.13
C ARG A 45 1.57 3.98 -6.53
N ALA A 46 1.70 4.65 -7.68
CA ALA A 46 0.65 5.53 -8.15
C ALA A 46 -0.65 4.76 -8.39
N ASN A 47 -0.53 3.58 -8.98
CA ASN A 47 -1.71 2.78 -9.29
C ASN A 47 -2.42 2.31 -8.03
N ILE A 48 -1.69 1.85 -7.02
CA ILE A 48 -2.33 1.38 -5.79
C ILE A 48 -2.89 2.56 -4.98
N VAL A 49 -2.23 3.71 -5.02
CA VAL A 49 -2.75 4.90 -4.37
C VAL A 49 -4.07 5.32 -4.99
N ASP A 50 -4.15 5.31 -6.32
CA ASP A 50 -5.38 5.63 -7.02
C ASP A 50 -6.49 4.64 -6.66
N TYR A 51 -6.15 3.38 -6.57
CA TYR A 51 -7.10 2.35 -6.19
C TYR A 51 -7.67 2.61 -4.80
N VAL A 52 -6.82 3.00 -3.85
CA VAL A 52 -7.26 3.30 -2.49
C VAL A 52 -8.13 4.56 -2.48
N ALA A 53 -7.79 5.54 -3.31
CA ALA A 53 -8.60 6.76 -3.41
C ALA A 53 -10.02 6.44 -3.87
N LYS A 54 -10.17 5.35 -4.60
CA LYS A 54 -11.49 4.92 -5.10
C LYS A 54 -12.15 3.88 -4.20
N GLY A 55 -11.62 3.69 -2.99
CA GLY A 55 -12.25 2.80 -2.02
C GLY A 55 -11.33 1.77 -1.39
N GLY A 56 -10.30 1.33 -2.07
CA GLY A 56 -9.33 0.37 -1.52
C GLY A 56 -9.93 -0.98 -1.16
N LYS A 57 -10.89 -1.43 -1.92
CA LYS A 57 -11.56 -2.68 -1.66
C LYS A 57 -10.56 -3.84 -1.61
N ASP A 58 -10.81 -4.79 -0.72
CA ASP A 58 -10.02 -6.02 -0.59
C ASP A 58 -8.61 -5.83 -0.01
N LEU A 59 -8.24 -4.62 0.39
CA LEU A 59 -6.97 -4.43 1.08
C LEU A 59 -7.13 -4.65 2.58
N ASN A 60 -6.18 -5.37 3.18
CA ASN A 60 -6.22 -5.55 4.63
C ASN A 60 -5.83 -4.25 5.33
N PRO A 61 -6.13 -4.11 6.63
CA PRO A 61 -5.91 -2.83 7.32
C PRO A 61 -4.49 -2.32 7.26
N THR A 62 -3.50 -3.19 7.40
CA THR A 62 -2.11 -2.76 7.36
C THR A 62 -1.73 -2.28 5.97
N ALA A 63 -2.13 -3.02 4.94
CA ALA A 63 -1.87 -2.62 3.57
C ALA A 63 -2.57 -1.30 3.24
N LEU A 64 -3.82 -1.16 3.63
CA LEU A 64 -4.58 0.05 3.39
C LEU A 64 -3.92 1.25 4.05
N GLY A 65 -3.53 1.09 5.32
CA GLY A 65 -2.85 2.16 6.03
C GLY A 65 -1.53 2.53 5.40
N ALA A 66 -0.77 1.52 4.94
CA ALA A 66 0.51 1.77 4.30
C ALA A 66 0.35 2.59 3.01
N VAL A 67 -0.62 2.21 2.19
CA VAL A 67 -0.86 2.93 0.94
C VAL A 67 -1.30 4.36 1.22
N LYS A 68 -2.13 4.55 2.24
CA LYS A 68 -2.54 5.90 2.61
C LYS A 68 -1.35 6.75 3.05
N ARG A 69 -0.38 6.13 3.73
CA ARG A 69 0.81 6.85 4.17
C ARG A 69 1.66 7.35 3.03
N ILE A 70 1.73 6.60 1.94
CA ILE A 70 2.55 7.00 0.80
C ILE A 70 1.78 7.86 -0.19
N SER A 71 0.50 8.08 0.06
CA SER A 71 -0.33 8.87 -0.83
C SER A 71 0.09 10.34 -0.82
N PRO A 72 0.23 10.96 -1.99
CA PRO A 72 0.55 12.39 -2.04
C PRO A 72 -0.48 13.25 -1.33
N GLN A 73 -1.75 12.83 -1.35
CA GLN A 73 -2.79 13.57 -0.67
C GLN A 73 -2.56 13.60 0.84
N ASN A 74 -2.12 12.48 1.38
CA ASN A 74 -1.84 12.42 2.79
C ASN A 74 -0.66 13.33 3.15
N ALA A 75 0.36 13.32 2.32
CA ALA A 75 1.52 14.17 2.54
C ALA A 75 1.12 15.64 2.43
N ALA A 76 0.27 15.95 1.46
CA ALA A 76 -0.15 17.33 1.24
C ALA A 76 -1.01 17.86 2.37
N ALA A 77 -1.71 16.99 3.07
CA ALA A 77 -2.58 17.39 4.14
C ALA A 77 -1.83 17.93 5.34
N GLU A 78 -0.58 17.66 5.38
CA GLU A 78 0.24 18.16 6.46
C GLU A 78 0.73 19.56 6.21
#